data_1d96b468cfd22d0be23c480dcb226309
#
_entry.id   1d96b468cfd22d0be23c480dcb226309
#
_cell.length_a   1.000
_cell.length_b   1.000
_cell.length_c   1.000
_cell.angle_alpha   90.00
_cell.angle_beta   90.00
_cell.angle_gamma   90.00
#
_symmetry.space_group_name_H-M   'P 1'
#
loop_
_entity.id
_entity.type
_entity.pdbx_description
1 polymer ?
#
loop_
_entity_poly.entity_id
_entity_poly.type
_entity_poly.pdbx_seq_one_letter_code
_entity_poly.pdbx_strand_id
1 'polypeptide(L)'
;FRFLANAQKTPKEKGDLFERLTQIYLQTHPIYRSKIKHVWWCNQPIKSELPEKIRAKLNLPTDDEGIDLMCETHEGEYWSVQSKYRADSSKPLNTKELAKFLTLSFITGKNITAGLVLHTQAKKIQKSYLMGNTYEIGLQNWLNIDEKLWDQIINVCKKNILKPPPKREPRPYQKTPIAETVNHFNQNAFSRGKLIMPCGTGKSLMAYWIARK
;
A
#
# COMPACT_ATOMS: atom_id res chain seq x y z
N PHE A 1 -9.17 14.71 -4.50
CA PHE A 1 -9.34 13.82 -5.66
C PHE A 1 -10.42 14.29 -6.63
N ARG A 2 -11.65 14.66 -6.15
CA ARG A 2 -12.75 15.14 -7.03
C ARG A 2 -12.30 16.25 -7.97
N PHE A 3 -11.52 17.20 -7.50
CA PHE A 3 -10.97 18.28 -8.34
C PHE A 3 -10.10 17.74 -9.49
N LEU A 4 -9.21 16.79 -9.20
CA LEU A 4 -8.36 16.15 -10.21
C LEU A 4 -9.19 15.28 -11.16
N ALA A 5 -10.18 14.56 -10.65
CA ALA A 5 -11.06 13.73 -11.46
C ALA A 5 -12.00 14.53 -12.37
N ASN A 6 -12.40 15.74 -11.94
CA ASN A 6 -13.24 16.62 -12.77
C ASN A 6 -12.47 17.24 -13.94
N ALA A 7 -11.13 17.29 -13.88
CA ALA A 7 -10.29 17.70 -14.99
C ALA A 7 -10.20 16.63 -16.09
N GLN A 8 -10.56 15.38 -15.78
CA GLN A 8 -10.56 14.27 -16.75
C GLN A 8 -11.89 14.20 -17.49
N LYS A 9 -11.83 14.00 -18.81
CA LYS A 9 -13.02 14.03 -19.68
C LYS A 9 -13.76 12.69 -19.72
N THR A 10 -13.02 11.59 -19.70
CA THR A 10 -13.57 10.25 -19.89
C THR A 10 -13.61 9.41 -18.61
N PRO A 11 -14.51 8.42 -18.49
CA PRO A 11 -14.48 7.47 -17.39
C PRO A 11 -13.16 6.69 -17.27
N LYS A 12 -12.52 6.38 -18.41
CA LYS A 12 -11.24 5.69 -18.47
C LYS A 12 -10.14 6.54 -17.85
N GLU A 13 -9.99 7.80 -18.26
CA GLU A 13 -9.00 8.73 -17.69
C GLU A 13 -9.17 8.89 -16.17
N LYS A 14 -10.41 8.87 -15.67
CA LYS A 14 -10.70 8.91 -14.22
C LYS A 14 -10.25 7.62 -13.52
N GLY A 15 -10.42 6.48 -14.17
CA GLY A 15 -9.92 5.18 -13.71
C GLY A 15 -8.41 5.20 -13.61
N ASP A 16 -7.73 5.53 -14.70
CA ASP A 16 -6.26 5.59 -14.79
C ASP A 16 -5.67 6.55 -13.73
N LEU A 17 -6.31 7.70 -13.53
CA LEU A 17 -5.93 8.64 -12.48
C LEU A 17 -6.08 8.04 -11.08
N PHE A 18 -7.14 7.26 -10.84
CA PHE A 18 -7.36 6.61 -9.55
C PHE A 18 -6.38 5.47 -9.30
N GLU A 19 -6.00 4.71 -10.32
CA GLU A 19 -4.93 3.73 -10.24
C GLU A 19 -3.60 4.39 -9.90
N ARG A 20 -3.27 5.52 -10.54
CA ARG A 20 -2.08 6.29 -10.21
C ARG A 20 -2.11 6.83 -8.77
N LEU A 21 -3.25 7.33 -8.33
CA LEU A 21 -3.45 7.75 -6.94
C LEU A 21 -3.24 6.58 -5.98
N THR A 22 -3.77 5.41 -6.31
CA THR A 22 -3.61 4.17 -5.53
C THR A 22 -2.13 3.80 -5.40
N GLN A 23 -1.37 3.80 -6.49
CA GLN A 23 0.07 3.54 -6.48
C GLN A 23 0.81 4.50 -5.53
N ILE A 24 0.57 5.80 -5.67
CA ILE A 24 1.20 6.82 -4.84
C ILE A 24 0.80 6.68 -3.37
N TYR A 25 -0.47 6.40 -3.10
CA TYR A 25 -0.97 6.15 -1.75
C TYR A 25 -0.24 4.99 -1.08
N LEU A 26 -0.11 3.86 -1.74
CA LEU A 26 0.60 2.69 -1.20
C LEU A 26 2.08 2.98 -0.96
N GLN A 27 2.70 3.84 -1.76
CA GLN A 27 4.11 4.23 -1.63
C GLN A 27 4.35 5.32 -0.57
N THR A 28 3.33 6.12 -0.23
CA THR A 28 3.48 7.28 0.67
C THR A 28 2.84 7.07 2.04
N HIS A 29 1.69 6.39 2.10
CA HIS A 29 0.98 6.18 3.36
C HIS A 29 1.83 5.40 4.37
N PRO A 30 2.01 5.88 5.61
CA PRO A 30 2.97 5.33 6.56
C PRO A 30 2.88 3.82 6.79
N ILE A 31 1.65 3.28 6.91
CA ILE A 31 1.42 1.85 7.14
C ILE A 31 1.88 1.01 5.94
N TYR A 32 1.47 1.39 4.72
CA TYR A 32 1.81 0.61 3.52
C TYR A 32 3.28 0.75 3.16
N ARG A 33 3.81 1.96 3.23
CA ARG A 33 5.23 2.22 3.00
C ARG A 33 6.15 1.44 3.94
N SER A 34 5.74 1.17 5.18
CA SER A 34 6.54 0.37 6.10
C SER A 34 6.58 -1.12 5.73
N LYS A 35 5.60 -1.60 4.97
CA LYS A 35 5.46 -3.00 4.55
C LYS A 35 5.89 -3.23 3.10
N ILE A 36 5.56 -2.30 2.21
CA ILE A 36 5.74 -2.45 0.77
C ILE A 36 7.09 -1.86 0.34
N LYS A 37 7.86 -2.66 -0.38
CA LYS A 37 9.16 -2.32 -0.96
C LYS A 37 9.02 -1.74 -2.36
N HIS A 38 8.20 -2.39 -3.20
CA HIS A 38 7.93 -2.00 -4.58
C HIS A 38 6.44 -2.03 -4.87
N VAL A 39 5.98 -1.10 -5.73
CA VAL A 39 4.63 -1.08 -6.30
C VAL A 39 4.77 -0.88 -7.80
N TRP A 40 4.37 -1.85 -8.59
CA TRP A 40 4.44 -1.83 -10.05
C TRP A 40 3.05 -1.77 -10.67
N TRP A 41 2.93 -1.06 -11.76
CA TRP A 41 1.78 -1.12 -12.63
C TRP A 41 1.79 -2.39 -13.47
N CYS A 42 0.68 -3.14 -13.49
CA CYS A 42 0.53 -4.35 -14.29
C CYS A 42 0.00 -4.04 -15.68
N ASN A 43 -0.93 -3.08 -15.78
CA ASN A 43 -1.68 -2.74 -16.99
C ASN A 43 -1.39 -1.31 -17.41
N GLN A 44 -0.30 -1.08 -18.12
CA GLN A 44 -0.10 0.19 -18.83
C GLN A 44 -0.48 0.06 -20.31
N PRO A 45 -1.05 1.13 -20.91
CA PRO A 45 -1.37 1.13 -22.35
C PRO A 45 -0.16 0.91 -23.24
N ILE A 46 1.05 1.13 -22.73
CA ILE A 46 2.29 1.07 -23.50
C ILE A 46 3.29 0.04 -22.97
N LYS A 47 3.41 -0.14 -21.64
CA LYS A 47 4.33 -1.10 -21.01
C LYS A 47 4.02 -1.32 -19.52
N SER A 48 3.88 -2.58 -19.12
CA SER A 48 3.82 -2.96 -17.71
C SER A 48 5.13 -2.61 -16.99
N GLU A 49 5.03 -2.09 -15.75
CA GLU A 49 6.19 -1.86 -14.88
C GLU A 49 6.61 -3.14 -14.14
N LEU A 50 5.76 -4.18 -14.12
CA LEU A 50 6.03 -5.45 -13.44
C LEU A 50 7.17 -6.19 -14.16
N PRO A 51 8.31 -6.47 -13.48
CA PRO A 51 9.41 -7.21 -14.10
C PRO A 51 8.98 -8.59 -14.58
N GLU A 52 9.40 -8.98 -15.79
CA GLU A 52 9.01 -10.24 -16.41
C GLU A 52 9.35 -11.46 -15.53
N LYS A 53 10.50 -11.44 -14.87
CA LYS A 53 10.90 -12.49 -13.92
C LYS A 53 9.90 -12.64 -12.77
N ILE A 54 9.33 -11.54 -12.27
CA ILE A 54 8.33 -11.57 -11.21
C ILE A 54 6.99 -12.04 -11.77
N ARG A 55 6.59 -11.57 -12.94
CA ARG A 55 5.38 -12.02 -13.64
C ARG A 55 5.37 -13.54 -13.82
N ALA A 56 6.47 -14.10 -14.30
CA ALA A 56 6.64 -15.56 -14.46
C ALA A 56 6.58 -16.28 -13.11
N LYS A 57 7.25 -15.77 -12.07
CA LYS A 57 7.22 -16.32 -10.71
C LYS A 57 5.80 -16.37 -10.13
N LEU A 58 4.97 -15.37 -10.46
CA LEU A 58 3.59 -15.27 -10.01
C LEU A 58 2.60 -16.00 -10.91
N ASN A 59 3.05 -16.60 -12.01
CA ASN A 59 2.22 -17.25 -13.01
C ASN A 59 1.11 -16.35 -13.55
N LEU A 60 1.42 -15.06 -13.76
CA LEU A 60 0.49 -14.08 -14.30
C LEU A 60 0.58 -14.04 -15.83
N PRO A 61 -0.55 -13.93 -16.56
CA PRO A 61 -0.55 -13.78 -18.01
C PRO A 61 0.10 -12.46 -18.44
N THR A 62 0.60 -12.42 -19.67
CA THR A 62 1.19 -11.20 -20.25
C THR A 62 0.16 -10.10 -20.49
N ASP A 63 -1.06 -10.50 -20.89
CA ASP A 63 -2.18 -9.61 -21.20
C ASP A 63 -3.20 -9.60 -20.03
N ASP A 64 -2.70 -9.24 -18.85
CA ASP A 64 -3.55 -9.25 -17.65
C ASP A 64 -4.33 -7.93 -17.53
N GLU A 65 -5.65 -8.01 -17.64
CA GLU A 65 -6.56 -6.91 -17.41
C GLU A 65 -7.24 -6.96 -16.02
N GLY A 66 -6.84 -7.87 -15.15
CA GLY A 66 -7.53 -8.14 -13.88
C GLY A 66 -6.82 -7.65 -12.62
N ILE A 67 -5.52 -7.39 -12.70
CA ILE A 67 -4.71 -6.85 -11.61
C ILE A 67 -4.14 -5.50 -12.05
N ASP A 68 -4.48 -4.42 -11.37
CA ASP A 68 -4.02 -3.08 -11.75
C ASP A 68 -2.58 -2.83 -11.30
N LEU A 69 -2.26 -3.20 -10.03
CA LEU A 69 -0.92 -3.05 -9.47
C LEU A 69 -0.47 -4.35 -8.77
N MET A 70 0.85 -4.55 -8.74
CA MET A 70 1.49 -5.59 -7.94
C MET A 70 2.44 -4.97 -6.94
N CYS A 71 2.41 -5.45 -5.70
CA CYS A 71 3.31 -5.02 -4.64
C CYS A 71 4.25 -6.16 -4.25
N GLU A 72 5.51 -5.82 -3.96
CA GLU A 72 6.45 -6.67 -3.23
C GLU A 72 6.66 -6.08 -1.84
N THR A 73 6.53 -6.88 -0.80
CA THR A 73 6.81 -6.46 0.57
C THR A 73 8.31 -6.50 0.89
N HIS A 74 8.70 -5.90 2.01
CA HIS A 74 10.09 -6.00 2.52
C HIS A 74 10.45 -7.43 2.93
N GLU A 75 9.45 -8.27 3.20
CA GLU A 75 9.58 -9.70 3.57
C GLU A 75 9.59 -10.62 2.34
N GLY A 76 9.45 -10.06 1.13
CA GLY A 76 9.46 -10.83 -0.13
C GLY A 76 8.12 -11.45 -0.51
N GLU A 77 7.03 -11.08 0.16
CA GLU A 77 5.67 -11.45 -0.22
C GLU A 77 5.15 -10.61 -1.38
N TYR A 78 4.14 -11.11 -2.08
CA TYR A 78 3.49 -10.41 -3.17
C TYR A 78 2.01 -10.17 -2.88
N TRP A 79 1.56 -8.91 -3.06
CA TRP A 79 0.18 -8.50 -2.89
C TRP A 79 -0.36 -7.96 -4.21
N SER A 80 -1.48 -8.50 -4.67
CA SER A 80 -2.20 -7.97 -5.85
C SER A 80 -3.11 -6.82 -5.47
N VAL A 81 -3.31 -5.87 -6.36
CA VAL A 81 -4.11 -4.67 -6.11
C VAL A 81 -5.09 -4.42 -7.25
N GLN A 82 -6.35 -4.18 -6.90
CA GLN A 82 -7.40 -3.73 -7.80
C GLN A 82 -7.90 -2.35 -7.37
N SER A 83 -8.00 -1.43 -8.31
CA SER A 83 -8.50 -0.06 -8.11
C SER A 83 -9.86 0.13 -8.80
N LYS A 84 -10.86 0.63 -8.09
CA LYS A 84 -12.21 0.86 -8.64
C LYS A 84 -12.72 2.26 -8.29
N TYR A 85 -12.56 3.18 -9.23
CA TYR A 85 -13.17 4.51 -9.10
C TYR A 85 -14.67 4.46 -9.38
N ARG A 86 -15.46 5.08 -8.50
CA ARG A 86 -16.88 5.32 -8.66
C ARG A 86 -17.18 6.81 -8.55
N ALA A 87 -17.65 7.43 -9.63
CA ALA A 87 -18.14 8.82 -9.60
C ALA A 87 -19.37 8.93 -8.69
N ASP A 88 -20.27 7.95 -8.77
CA ASP A 88 -21.38 7.74 -7.86
C ASP A 88 -20.98 6.71 -6.79
N SER A 89 -20.63 7.21 -5.61
CA SER A 89 -20.19 6.37 -4.49
C SER A 89 -21.33 5.51 -3.89
N SER A 90 -22.58 5.77 -4.23
CA SER A 90 -23.74 4.96 -3.77
C SER A 90 -23.81 3.60 -4.46
N LYS A 91 -23.22 3.46 -5.66
CA LYS A 91 -23.20 2.21 -6.43
C LYS A 91 -22.20 1.22 -5.87
N PRO A 92 -22.64 0.07 -5.31
CA PRO A 92 -21.75 -0.93 -4.75
C PRO A 92 -20.97 -1.67 -5.84
N LEU A 93 -19.79 -2.15 -5.50
CA LEU A 93 -19.08 -3.15 -6.28
C LEU A 93 -19.79 -4.50 -6.15
N ASN A 94 -19.88 -5.23 -7.25
CA ASN A 94 -20.47 -6.55 -7.30
C ASN A 94 -19.42 -7.65 -7.58
N THR A 95 -19.82 -8.90 -7.41
CA THR A 95 -18.96 -10.07 -7.59
C THR A 95 -18.34 -10.14 -9.00
N LYS A 96 -19.09 -9.77 -10.03
CA LYS A 96 -18.61 -9.85 -11.43
C LYS A 96 -17.44 -8.90 -11.66
N GLU A 97 -17.45 -7.73 -11.02
CA GLU A 97 -16.39 -6.72 -11.16
C GLU A 97 -15.09 -7.10 -10.46
N LEU A 98 -15.15 -8.01 -9.48
CA LEU A 98 -14.00 -8.50 -8.74
C LEU A 98 -13.56 -9.91 -9.17
N ALA A 99 -14.41 -10.63 -9.91
CA ALA A 99 -14.19 -12.03 -10.23
C ALA A 99 -12.83 -12.28 -10.92
N LYS A 100 -12.50 -11.49 -11.95
CA LYS A 100 -11.23 -11.63 -12.67
C LYS A 100 -10.03 -11.38 -11.77
N PHE A 101 -10.09 -10.31 -10.96
CA PHE A 101 -9.05 -9.99 -9.97
C PHE A 101 -8.83 -11.13 -8.98
N LEU A 102 -9.92 -11.64 -8.39
CA LEU A 102 -9.84 -12.71 -7.38
C LEU A 102 -9.34 -14.03 -7.99
N THR A 103 -9.80 -14.36 -9.20
CA THR A 103 -9.33 -15.54 -9.94
C THR A 103 -7.83 -15.46 -10.23
N LEU A 104 -7.36 -14.34 -10.76
CA LEU A 104 -5.94 -14.14 -11.06
C LEU A 104 -5.09 -14.10 -9.79
N SER A 105 -5.60 -13.54 -8.71
CA SER A 105 -4.85 -13.41 -7.46
C SER A 105 -4.73 -14.74 -6.69
N PHE A 106 -5.80 -15.54 -6.64
CA PHE A 106 -5.88 -16.67 -5.70
C PHE A 106 -6.13 -18.04 -6.33
N ILE A 107 -6.46 -18.10 -7.64
CA ILE A 107 -6.71 -19.36 -8.35
C ILE A 107 -5.63 -19.59 -9.40
N THR A 108 -5.43 -18.66 -10.31
CA THR A 108 -4.46 -18.79 -11.41
C THR A 108 -3.05 -18.38 -10.97
N GLY A 109 -2.95 -17.27 -10.27
CA GLY A 109 -1.69 -16.75 -9.76
C GLY A 109 -1.08 -17.63 -8.67
N LYS A 110 0.24 -17.59 -8.56
CA LYS A 110 1.01 -18.31 -7.54
C LYS A 110 1.80 -17.32 -6.69
N ASN A 111 2.06 -17.71 -5.45
CA ASN A 111 2.88 -16.90 -4.53
C ASN A 111 2.30 -15.49 -4.21
N ILE A 112 1.00 -15.27 -4.44
CA ILE A 112 0.30 -14.05 -4.04
C ILE A 112 -0.33 -14.31 -2.67
N THR A 113 0.11 -13.58 -1.65
CA THR A 113 -0.27 -13.82 -0.25
C THR A 113 -1.46 -12.97 0.20
N ALA A 114 -1.71 -11.83 -0.47
CA ALA A 114 -2.84 -10.95 -0.17
C ALA A 114 -3.35 -10.22 -1.41
N GLY A 115 -4.61 -9.82 -1.36
CA GLY A 115 -5.26 -8.93 -2.32
C GLY A 115 -5.71 -7.64 -1.66
N LEU A 116 -5.54 -6.51 -2.32
CA LEU A 116 -6.04 -5.20 -1.88
C LEU A 116 -7.06 -4.68 -2.90
N VAL A 117 -8.27 -4.35 -2.46
CA VAL A 117 -9.26 -3.67 -3.29
C VAL A 117 -9.44 -2.25 -2.80
N LEU A 118 -8.97 -1.28 -3.59
CA LEU A 118 -9.11 0.14 -3.29
C LEU A 118 -10.26 0.73 -4.11
N HIS A 119 -11.19 1.41 -3.46
CA HIS A 119 -12.36 1.95 -4.15
C HIS A 119 -12.92 3.21 -3.48
N THR A 120 -13.83 3.88 -4.21
CA THR A 120 -14.49 5.11 -3.77
C THR A 120 -15.99 4.94 -3.46
N GLN A 121 -16.50 3.71 -3.35
CA GLN A 121 -17.88 3.48 -2.92
C GLN A 121 -18.06 3.73 -1.41
N ALA A 122 -19.26 4.16 -1.03
CA ALA A 122 -19.59 4.50 0.36
C ALA A 122 -19.78 3.25 1.24
N LYS A 123 -20.36 2.20 0.70
CA LYS A 123 -20.61 0.94 1.41
C LYS A 123 -19.39 0.01 1.31
N LYS A 124 -19.17 -0.78 2.34
CA LYS A 124 -18.16 -1.85 2.31
C LYS A 124 -18.54 -2.94 1.31
N ILE A 125 -17.53 -3.59 0.75
CA ILE A 125 -17.72 -4.79 -0.06
C ILE A 125 -18.27 -5.91 0.83
N GLN A 126 -19.26 -6.66 0.35
CA GLN A 126 -19.78 -7.81 1.10
C GLN A 126 -18.66 -8.86 1.25
N LYS A 127 -18.46 -9.35 2.47
CA LYS A 127 -17.41 -10.35 2.76
C LYS A 127 -17.52 -11.61 1.89
N SER A 128 -18.72 -12.01 1.51
CA SER A 128 -18.98 -13.13 0.58
C SER A 128 -18.41 -12.91 -0.83
N TYR A 129 -18.08 -11.67 -1.21
CA TYR A 129 -17.50 -11.36 -2.52
C TYR A 129 -15.97 -11.38 -2.49
N LEU A 130 -15.36 -11.48 -1.31
CA LEU A 130 -13.93 -11.51 -1.12
C LEU A 130 -13.43 -12.95 -0.94
N MET A 131 -12.33 -13.29 -1.58
CA MET A 131 -11.66 -14.58 -1.46
C MET A 131 -10.30 -14.40 -0.79
N GLY A 132 -9.83 -15.45 -0.16
CA GLY A 132 -8.50 -15.51 0.44
C GLY A 132 -8.25 -14.34 1.41
N ASN A 133 -7.02 -13.90 1.46
CA ASN A 133 -6.60 -12.75 2.26
C ASN A 133 -6.84 -11.43 1.51
N THR A 134 -8.11 -11.13 1.16
CA THR A 134 -8.46 -9.88 0.47
C THR A 134 -8.86 -8.82 1.49
N TYR A 135 -8.23 -7.65 1.39
CA TYR A 135 -8.47 -6.48 2.24
C TYR A 135 -9.05 -5.33 1.42
N GLU A 136 -9.91 -4.57 2.05
CA GLU A 136 -10.62 -3.44 1.45
C GLU A 136 -10.10 -2.11 1.98
N ILE A 137 -9.89 -1.15 1.07
CA ILE A 137 -9.61 0.26 1.37
C ILE A 137 -10.69 1.09 0.68
N GLY A 138 -11.75 1.41 1.41
CA GLY A 138 -12.93 2.08 0.89
C GLY A 138 -12.91 3.60 1.05
N LEU A 139 -14.02 4.25 0.69
CA LEU A 139 -14.17 5.71 0.72
C LEU A 139 -13.79 6.31 2.09
N GLN A 140 -14.18 5.66 3.19
CA GLN A 140 -13.90 6.19 4.53
C GLN A 140 -12.40 6.27 4.82
N ASN A 141 -11.60 5.34 4.30
CA ASN A 141 -10.15 5.39 4.45
C ASN A 141 -9.56 6.60 3.73
N TRP A 142 -10.08 6.94 2.54
CA TRP A 142 -9.66 8.12 1.77
C TRP A 142 -10.05 9.43 2.45
N LEU A 143 -11.23 9.48 3.07
CA LEU A 143 -11.71 10.67 3.80
C LEU A 143 -10.93 10.89 5.10
N ASN A 144 -10.38 9.86 5.70
CA ASN A 144 -9.59 9.92 6.93
C ASN A 144 -8.10 10.22 6.71
N ILE A 145 -7.67 10.41 5.46
CA ILE A 145 -6.29 10.84 5.15
C ILE A 145 -6.12 12.29 5.64
N ASP A 146 -5.08 12.53 6.44
CA ASP A 146 -4.76 13.86 6.91
C ASP A 146 -4.28 14.79 5.77
N GLU A 147 -4.42 16.10 5.98
CA GLU A 147 -4.09 17.12 4.98
C GLU A 147 -2.61 17.03 4.54
N LYS A 148 -1.71 16.75 5.47
CA LYS A 148 -0.28 16.63 5.19
C LYS A 148 0.05 15.48 4.26
N LEU A 149 -0.61 14.33 4.43
CA LEU A 149 -0.45 13.19 3.53
C LEU A 149 -1.09 13.48 2.17
N TRP A 150 -2.25 14.17 2.14
CA TRP A 150 -2.86 14.62 0.89
C TRP A 150 -1.93 15.55 0.10
N ASP A 151 -1.29 16.52 0.75
CA ASP A 151 -0.32 17.41 0.11
C ASP A 151 0.85 16.65 -0.49
N GLN A 152 1.36 15.63 0.21
CA GLN A 152 2.42 14.78 -0.31
C GLN A 152 1.96 14.02 -1.56
N ILE A 153 0.79 13.40 -1.54
CA ILE A 153 0.20 12.67 -2.66
C ILE A 153 0.00 13.61 -3.87
N ILE A 154 -0.60 14.79 -3.65
CA ILE A 154 -0.85 15.77 -4.71
C ILE A 154 0.45 16.28 -5.32
N ASN A 155 1.46 16.56 -4.50
CA ASN A 155 2.76 17.02 -4.97
C ASN A 155 3.46 15.96 -5.84
N VAL A 156 3.36 14.68 -5.48
CA VAL A 156 3.87 13.58 -6.29
C VAL A 156 3.08 13.47 -7.61
N CYS A 157 1.75 13.56 -7.57
CA CYS A 157 0.91 13.55 -8.76
C CYS A 157 1.25 14.68 -9.75
N LYS A 158 1.49 15.89 -9.23
CA LYS A 158 1.78 17.08 -10.07
C LYS A 158 3.19 17.05 -10.67
N LYS A 159 4.17 16.58 -9.91
CA LYS A 159 5.59 16.68 -10.28
C LYS A 159 6.13 15.45 -10.97
N ASN A 160 5.36 14.39 -11.06
CA ASN A 160 5.79 13.05 -11.52
C ASN A 160 7.07 12.54 -10.81
N ILE A 161 7.38 13.10 -9.64
CA ILE A 161 8.57 12.80 -8.85
C ILE A 161 8.13 12.06 -7.60
N LEU A 162 8.27 10.75 -7.63
CA LEU A 162 8.20 9.90 -6.44
C LEU A 162 9.46 10.12 -5.61
N LYS A 163 9.49 11.19 -4.84
CA LYS A 163 10.38 11.26 -3.66
C LYS A 163 9.55 10.85 -2.46
N PRO A 164 9.66 9.59 -2.01
CA PRO A 164 9.03 9.21 -0.76
C PRO A 164 9.54 10.14 0.33
N PRO A 165 8.70 10.56 1.29
CA PRO A 165 9.17 11.35 2.40
C PRO A 165 10.33 10.60 3.07
N PRO A 166 11.38 11.29 3.51
CA PRO A 166 12.54 10.64 4.10
C PRO A 166 12.09 9.74 5.26
N LYS A 167 12.65 8.54 5.33
CA LYS A 167 12.40 7.65 6.46
C LYS A 167 12.74 8.42 7.74
N ARG A 168 11.86 8.36 8.72
CA ARG A 168 12.18 8.93 10.03
C ARG A 168 13.35 8.15 10.60
N GLU A 169 14.43 8.87 10.90
CA GLU A 169 15.59 8.32 11.58
C GLU A 169 15.57 8.67 13.07
N PRO A 170 16.20 7.84 13.91
CA PRO A 170 16.38 8.17 15.31
C PRO A 170 17.10 9.50 15.46
N ARG A 171 16.57 10.39 16.30
CA ARG A 171 17.25 11.62 16.69
C ARG A 171 18.54 11.30 17.45
N PRO A 172 19.53 12.20 17.49
CA PRO A 172 20.82 11.93 18.15
C PRO A 172 20.66 11.34 19.56
N TYR A 173 19.80 11.91 20.39
CA TYR A 173 19.55 11.44 21.76
C TYR A 173 18.83 10.09 21.86
N GLN A 174 18.24 9.59 20.77
CA GLN A 174 17.56 8.29 20.72
C GLN A 174 18.50 7.17 20.27
N LYS A 175 19.60 7.49 19.57
CA LYS A 175 20.51 6.49 18.99
C LYS A 175 21.18 5.65 20.07
N THR A 176 21.72 6.28 21.10
CA THR A 176 22.41 5.59 22.22
C THR A 176 21.48 4.66 22.98
N PRO A 177 20.30 5.10 23.48
CA PRO A 177 19.38 4.20 24.16
C PRO A 177 18.86 3.04 23.30
N ILE A 178 18.70 3.23 21.98
CA ILE A 178 18.34 2.15 21.05
C ILE A 178 19.46 1.12 20.99
N ALA A 179 20.72 1.56 20.80
CA ALA A 179 21.86 0.66 20.70
C ALA A 179 22.09 -0.11 22.02
N GLU A 180 22.01 0.56 23.16
CA GLU A 180 22.14 -0.07 24.48
C GLU A 180 21.07 -1.11 24.72
N THR A 181 19.80 -0.81 24.36
CA THR A 181 18.69 -1.75 24.50
C THR A 181 18.89 -2.98 23.62
N VAL A 182 19.27 -2.80 22.36
CA VAL A 182 19.54 -3.92 21.43
C VAL A 182 20.70 -4.78 21.96
N ASN A 183 21.79 -4.15 22.40
CA ASN A 183 22.93 -4.86 22.97
C ASN A 183 22.56 -5.64 24.25
N HIS A 184 21.73 -5.06 25.11
CA HIS A 184 21.24 -5.73 26.31
C HIS A 184 20.54 -7.05 25.98
N PHE A 185 19.62 -7.04 25.00
CA PHE A 185 18.91 -8.26 24.62
C PHE A 185 19.77 -9.26 23.84
N ASN A 186 20.77 -8.79 23.09
CA ASN A 186 21.65 -9.67 22.31
C ASN A 186 22.76 -10.32 23.17
N GLN A 187 23.23 -9.64 24.20
CA GLN A 187 24.37 -10.11 25.01
C GLN A 187 23.94 -10.83 26.30
N ASN A 188 22.75 -10.59 26.78
CA ASN A 188 22.25 -11.13 28.02
C ASN A 188 21.07 -12.07 27.75
N ALA A 189 21.08 -13.24 28.39
CA ALA A 189 19.93 -14.17 28.36
C ALA A 189 18.68 -13.62 29.08
N PHE A 190 18.61 -12.32 29.34
CA PHE A 190 17.49 -11.67 29.99
C PHE A 190 16.37 -11.39 29.00
N SER A 191 15.19 -11.91 29.29
CA SER A 191 13.98 -11.71 28.49
C SER A 191 13.28 -10.37 28.74
N ARG A 192 13.78 -9.54 29.66
CA ARG A 192 13.13 -8.30 30.10
C ARG A 192 14.12 -7.16 30.28
N GLY A 193 13.69 -5.98 29.89
CA GLY A 193 14.43 -4.72 30.11
C GLY A 193 13.45 -3.57 30.36
N LYS A 194 13.93 -2.49 31.00
CA LYS A 194 13.15 -1.27 31.23
C LYS A 194 13.88 -0.07 30.66
N LEU A 195 13.25 0.62 29.71
CA LEU A 195 13.74 1.88 29.16
C LEU A 195 12.91 3.04 29.71
N ILE A 196 13.55 3.89 30.55
CA ILE A 196 12.90 5.03 31.18
C ILE A 196 13.27 6.31 30.39
N MET A 197 12.27 7.00 29.90
CA MET A 197 12.44 8.24 29.14
C MET A 197 11.33 9.25 29.46
N PRO A 198 11.61 10.57 29.39
CA PRO A 198 10.61 11.62 29.56
C PRO A 198 9.43 11.50 28.57
N CYS A 199 8.31 12.11 28.92
CA CYS A 199 7.17 12.25 28.00
C CYS A 199 7.57 13.06 26.76
N GLY A 200 6.98 12.76 25.60
CA GLY A 200 7.26 13.49 24.37
C GLY A 200 8.57 13.09 23.63
N THR A 201 9.40 12.23 24.20
CA THR A 201 10.68 11.82 23.58
C THR A 201 10.56 10.77 22.47
N GLY A 202 9.34 10.35 22.13
CA GLY A 202 9.11 9.41 21.03
C GLY A 202 9.33 7.94 21.41
N LYS A 203 8.99 7.55 22.63
CA LYS A 203 9.13 6.16 23.16
C LYS A 203 8.58 5.08 22.20
N SER A 204 7.37 5.27 21.65
CA SER A 204 6.76 4.32 20.74
C SER A 204 7.57 4.12 19.45
N LEU A 205 8.18 5.20 18.93
CA LEU A 205 9.01 5.13 17.75
C LEU A 205 10.36 4.45 18.03
N MET A 206 10.90 4.66 19.24
CA MET A 206 12.11 3.95 19.69
C MET A 206 11.85 2.46 19.86
N ALA A 207 10.73 2.06 20.47
CA ALA A 207 10.33 0.66 20.56
C ALA A 207 10.25 0.01 19.17
N TYR A 208 9.68 0.71 18.20
CA TYR A 208 9.64 0.26 16.82
C TYR A 208 11.05 0.06 16.21
N TRP A 209 11.99 0.98 16.43
CA TRP A 209 13.37 0.85 15.92
C TRP A 209 14.14 -0.27 16.62
N ILE A 210 13.95 -0.47 17.92
CA ILE A 210 14.54 -1.56 18.68
C ILE A 210 14.06 -2.92 18.13
N ALA A 211 12.75 -3.06 17.94
CA ALA A 211 12.13 -4.29 17.43
C ALA A 211 12.55 -4.67 15.99
N ARG A 212 13.16 -3.73 15.25
CA ARG A 212 13.64 -3.97 13.86
C ARG A 212 15.11 -4.33 13.77
N LYS A 213 15.83 -4.33 14.88
CA LYS A 213 17.26 -4.69 14.95
C LYS A 213 17.45 -6.13 15.39
#